data_60eb6c92f2c2b5d5da151bb29d8f3fe5
#
_entry.id   60eb6c92f2c2b5d5da151bb29d8f3fe5
#
_cell.length_a   1.000
_cell.length_b   1.000
_cell.length_c   1.000
_cell.angle_alpha   90.00
_cell.angle_beta   90.00
_cell.angle_gamma   90.00
#
_symmetry.space_group_name_H-M   'P 1'
#
loop_
_entity.id
_entity.type
_entity.pdbx_description
1 polymer ?
#
loop_
_entity_poly.entity_id
_entity_poly.type
_entity_poly.pdbx_seq_one_letter_code
_entity_poly.pdbx_strand_id
1 'polypeptide(L)'
;MYKYSDDLEHLCGCGLDIGGTLTKIAIARPGEELVLTFLKNYSCEEVLDHVINLGVQFCGVTGRGASEFRHRARCRRSEAKEEHIPQVFGVNEFVAWGAGASKLLPGSSGVELPYILGSVGTGTSLLFVNGVSISRVGGSALGGGTILGLGRALIPGSSFEEVCLLAQKGKRSGVDLLLKDIYPPGQVGIADNITASNFGRLAGDCEIERPSDADIMAGIMGMVGENIALIAAGMMNQCRTHTIVYAGST
;
A
#
# COMPACT_ATOMS: atom_id res chain seq x y z
N MET A 1 23.04 8.94 -10.08
CA MET A 1 22.80 10.08 -9.19
C MET A 1 22.15 11.17 -10.02
N TYR A 2 20.82 11.24 -10.05
CA TYR A 2 20.12 12.29 -10.79
C TYR A 2 20.12 13.55 -9.92
N LYS A 3 20.85 14.57 -10.34
CA LYS A 3 20.71 15.92 -9.79
C LYS A 3 19.32 16.42 -10.23
N TYR A 4 18.41 16.64 -9.29
CA TYR A 4 17.26 17.50 -9.54
C TYR A 4 17.83 18.90 -9.75
N SER A 5 17.76 19.39 -10.99
CA SER A 5 18.07 20.78 -11.27
C SER A 5 16.88 21.66 -10.87
N ASP A 6 17.14 22.83 -10.32
CA ASP A 6 16.14 23.85 -9.94
C ASP A 6 15.27 24.30 -11.15
N ASP A 7 15.63 23.91 -12.37
CA ASP A 7 14.92 24.19 -13.62
C ASP A 7 13.56 23.46 -13.76
N LEU A 8 13.23 22.49 -12.89
CA LEU A 8 11.97 21.73 -12.96
C LEU A 8 10.78 22.43 -12.30
N GLU A 9 10.99 23.49 -11.54
CA GLU A 9 9.91 24.23 -10.87
C GLU A 9 8.92 24.90 -11.84
N HIS A 10 9.30 25.05 -13.10
CA HIS A 10 8.46 25.67 -14.14
C HIS A 10 7.79 24.66 -15.09
N LEU A 11 7.96 23.36 -14.85
CA LEU A 11 7.52 22.32 -15.78
C LEU A 11 6.24 21.65 -15.27
N CYS A 12 5.27 21.53 -16.18
CA CYS A 12 4.07 20.73 -15.94
C CYS A 12 4.37 19.24 -16.15
N GLY A 13 4.15 18.43 -15.12
CA GLY A 13 4.42 17.01 -15.15
C GLY A 13 3.34 16.16 -14.49
N CYS A 14 3.32 14.87 -14.80
CA CYS A 14 2.49 13.90 -14.09
C CYS A 14 3.25 12.65 -13.68
N GLY A 15 2.76 12.00 -12.61
CA GLY A 15 3.15 10.67 -12.19
C GLY A 15 2.00 9.71 -12.38
N LEU A 16 2.27 8.52 -12.93
CA LEU A 16 1.29 7.46 -13.14
C LEU A 16 1.71 6.20 -12.40
N ASP A 17 0.80 5.61 -11.63
CA ASP A 17 0.89 4.24 -11.14
C ASP A 17 -0.18 3.42 -11.87
N ILE A 18 0.24 2.67 -12.89
CA ILE A 18 -0.67 1.90 -13.75
C ILE A 18 -0.84 0.49 -13.19
N GLY A 19 -1.88 0.31 -12.40
CA GLY A 19 -2.31 -0.99 -11.88
C GLY A 19 -3.12 -1.79 -12.89
N GLY A 20 -3.71 -2.92 -12.43
CA GLY A 20 -4.56 -3.78 -13.29
C GLY A 20 -5.94 -3.21 -13.55
N THR A 21 -6.53 -2.58 -12.56
CA THR A 21 -7.90 -2.03 -12.58
C THR A 21 -7.95 -0.54 -12.32
N LEU A 22 -6.90 0.00 -11.72
CA LEU A 22 -6.82 1.38 -11.28
C LEU A 22 -5.51 1.99 -11.74
N THR A 23 -5.59 3.12 -12.44
CA THR A 23 -4.44 3.99 -12.72
C THR A 23 -4.55 5.22 -11.84
N LYS A 24 -3.58 5.41 -10.95
CA LYS A 24 -3.48 6.59 -10.10
C LYS A 24 -2.64 7.65 -10.80
N ILE A 25 -3.06 8.89 -10.70
CA ILE A 25 -2.46 10.03 -11.40
C ILE A 25 -2.16 11.13 -10.39
N ALA A 26 -0.93 11.60 -10.38
CA ALA A 26 -0.52 12.81 -9.68
C ALA A 26 -0.10 13.86 -10.70
N ILE A 27 -0.69 15.05 -10.66
CA ILE A 27 -0.41 16.15 -11.61
C ILE A 27 0.24 17.29 -10.83
N ALA A 28 1.43 17.69 -11.25
CA ALA A 28 2.16 18.82 -10.72
C ALA A 28 2.22 19.94 -11.75
N ARG A 29 1.78 21.14 -11.37
CA ARG A 29 1.87 22.36 -12.18
C ARG A 29 2.58 23.44 -11.38
N PRO A 30 3.35 24.31 -12.05
CA PRO A 30 4.03 25.41 -11.40
C PRO A 30 3.05 26.31 -10.64
N GLY A 31 3.32 26.55 -9.34
CA GLY A 31 2.50 27.43 -8.49
C GLY A 31 1.13 26.87 -8.10
N GLU A 32 0.80 25.63 -8.47
CA GLU A 32 -0.45 24.97 -8.11
C GLU A 32 -0.22 23.85 -7.06
N GLU A 33 -1.28 23.52 -6.31
CA GLU A 33 -1.27 22.35 -5.46
C GLU A 33 -1.23 21.06 -6.29
N LEU A 34 -0.64 20.00 -5.70
CA LEU A 34 -0.60 18.67 -6.31
C LEU A 34 -2.02 18.10 -6.46
N VAL A 35 -2.44 17.83 -7.69
CA VAL A 35 -3.73 17.21 -7.99
C VAL A 35 -3.57 15.70 -8.03
N LEU A 36 -4.35 14.98 -7.22
CA LEU A 36 -4.40 13.53 -7.17
C LEU A 36 -5.75 13.04 -7.71
N THR A 37 -5.70 12.13 -8.68
CA THR A 37 -6.91 11.54 -9.28
C THR A 37 -6.66 10.09 -9.70
N PHE A 38 -7.68 9.41 -10.21
CA PHE A 38 -7.53 8.05 -10.72
C PHE A 38 -8.50 7.75 -11.86
N LEU A 39 -8.13 6.77 -12.67
CA LEU A 39 -8.95 6.20 -13.75
C LEU A 39 -9.21 4.72 -13.45
N LYS A 40 -10.47 4.27 -13.57
CA LYS A 40 -10.85 2.86 -13.36
C LYS A 40 -11.13 2.18 -14.71
N ASN A 41 -10.55 0.97 -14.89
CA ASN A 41 -10.80 0.12 -16.07
C ASN A 41 -10.44 0.77 -17.40
N TYR A 42 -9.43 1.65 -17.42
CA TYR A 42 -8.89 2.25 -18.63
C TYR A 42 -7.76 1.40 -19.19
N SER A 43 -7.72 1.24 -20.51
CA SER A 43 -6.58 0.68 -21.23
C SER A 43 -5.39 1.65 -21.21
N CYS A 44 -4.18 1.14 -21.48
CA CYS A 44 -2.99 2.01 -21.59
C CYS A 44 -3.13 3.07 -22.68
N GLU A 45 -3.90 2.82 -23.76
CA GLU A 45 -4.17 3.80 -24.83
C GLU A 45 -5.04 4.95 -24.32
N GLU A 46 -6.16 4.64 -23.65
CA GLU A 46 -7.05 5.64 -23.07
C GLU A 46 -6.36 6.48 -21.99
N VAL A 47 -5.47 5.85 -21.19
CA VAL A 47 -4.63 6.58 -20.24
C VAL A 47 -3.68 7.52 -20.95
N LEU A 48 -3.10 7.10 -22.10
CA LEU A 48 -2.22 7.95 -22.88
C LEU A 48 -2.97 9.15 -23.48
N ASP A 49 -4.16 8.93 -24.04
CA ASP A 49 -5.00 10.03 -24.56
C ASP A 49 -5.36 11.02 -23.43
N HIS A 50 -5.69 10.49 -22.24
CA HIS A 50 -5.95 11.35 -21.09
C HIS A 50 -4.73 12.19 -20.72
N VAL A 51 -3.55 11.60 -20.65
CA VAL A 51 -2.29 12.29 -20.31
C VAL A 51 -1.91 13.35 -21.37
N ILE A 52 -2.12 13.05 -22.65
CA ILE A 52 -1.91 14.02 -23.75
C ILE A 52 -2.83 15.25 -23.55
N ASN A 53 -4.11 15.00 -23.26
CA ASN A 53 -5.10 16.05 -23.03
C ASN A 53 -4.81 16.91 -21.77
N LEU A 54 -4.04 16.41 -20.80
CA LEU A 54 -3.57 17.21 -19.66
C LEU A 54 -2.54 18.28 -20.06
N GLY A 55 -1.93 18.17 -21.25
CA GLY A 55 -0.91 19.10 -21.73
C GLY A 55 0.39 19.08 -20.93
N VAL A 56 0.70 17.96 -20.25
CA VAL A 56 1.92 17.83 -19.43
C VAL A 56 3.14 17.61 -20.32
N GLN A 57 4.31 18.11 -19.89
CA GLN A 57 5.57 17.97 -20.63
C GLN A 57 6.30 16.67 -20.31
N PHE A 58 6.15 16.19 -19.07
CA PHE A 58 6.83 15.00 -18.55
C PHE A 58 5.83 14.06 -17.88
N CYS A 59 6.10 12.77 -18.01
CA CYS A 59 5.32 11.73 -17.36
C CYS A 59 6.24 10.67 -16.78
N GLY A 60 6.28 10.57 -15.44
CA GLY A 60 6.90 9.46 -14.73
C GLY A 60 5.89 8.31 -14.61
N VAL A 61 6.25 7.10 -15.01
CA VAL A 61 5.33 5.96 -14.98
C VAL A 61 5.91 4.78 -14.21
N THR A 62 5.08 4.20 -13.35
CA THR A 62 5.36 3.00 -12.57
C THR A 62 4.17 2.04 -12.60
N GLY A 63 4.28 0.91 -11.90
CA GLY A 63 3.25 -0.13 -11.85
C GLY A 63 3.32 -1.12 -13.00
N ARG A 64 2.41 -2.10 -12.97
CA ARG A 64 2.40 -3.25 -13.90
C ARG A 64 2.25 -2.82 -15.37
N GLY A 65 1.47 -1.79 -15.64
CA GLY A 65 1.22 -1.28 -17.00
C GLY A 65 2.31 -0.35 -17.54
N ALA A 66 3.32 0.01 -16.74
CA ALA A 66 4.32 1.01 -17.11
C ALA A 66 5.08 0.70 -18.40
N SER A 67 5.41 -0.56 -18.62
CA SER A 67 6.16 -1.00 -19.81
C SER A 67 5.35 -0.84 -21.10
N GLU A 68 4.09 -1.25 -21.06
CA GLU A 68 3.16 -1.12 -22.18
C GLU A 68 2.87 0.36 -22.47
N PHE A 69 2.58 1.15 -21.45
CA PHE A 69 2.33 2.58 -21.61
C PHE A 69 3.52 3.32 -22.28
N ARG A 70 4.73 3.03 -21.82
CA ARG A 70 5.96 3.60 -22.43
C ARG A 70 6.14 3.18 -23.89
N HIS A 71 5.81 1.94 -24.21
CA HIS A 71 5.87 1.45 -25.59
C HIS A 71 4.86 2.22 -26.47
N ARG A 72 3.60 2.32 -26.04
CA ARG A 72 2.55 3.04 -26.78
C ARG A 72 2.89 4.52 -26.97
N ALA A 73 3.34 5.19 -25.91
CA ALA A 73 3.77 6.60 -26.02
C ALA A 73 4.92 6.79 -27.02
N ARG A 74 5.84 5.83 -27.13
CA ARG A 74 6.93 5.85 -28.09
C ARG A 74 6.42 5.66 -29.52
N CYS A 75 5.55 4.68 -29.76
CA CYS A 75 4.93 4.44 -31.06
C CYS A 75 4.15 5.68 -31.53
N ARG A 76 3.27 6.21 -30.66
CA ARG A 76 2.47 7.41 -30.95
C ARG A 76 3.34 8.60 -31.33
N ARG A 77 4.45 8.81 -30.62
CA ARG A 77 5.41 9.90 -30.95
C ARG A 77 6.09 9.71 -32.30
N SER A 78 6.32 8.48 -32.78
CA SER A 78 6.90 8.21 -34.08
C SER A 78 5.91 8.44 -35.26
N GLU A 79 4.61 8.35 -34.97
CA GLU A 79 3.53 8.46 -35.96
C GLU A 79 2.94 9.87 -36.04
N ALA A 80 2.87 10.58 -34.90
CA ALA A 80 2.26 11.90 -34.81
C ALA A 80 3.21 13.01 -35.27
N LYS A 81 2.75 13.83 -36.23
CA LYS A 81 3.53 14.98 -36.74
C LYS A 81 3.29 16.29 -35.98
N GLU A 82 2.16 16.40 -35.26
CA GLU A 82 1.70 17.67 -34.66
C GLU A 82 1.18 17.50 -33.19
N GLU A 83 1.07 16.29 -32.68
CA GLU A 83 0.54 16.04 -31.35
C GLU A 83 1.64 16.16 -30.26
N HIS A 84 1.36 16.92 -29.20
CA HIS A 84 2.28 17.06 -28.09
C HIS A 84 2.23 15.83 -27.19
N ILE A 85 3.16 14.90 -27.37
CA ILE A 85 3.27 13.69 -26.55
C ILE A 85 4.33 13.91 -25.48
N PRO A 86 3.99 13.80 -24.19
CA PRO A 86 4.92 14.05 -23.09
C PRO A 86 6.11 13.10 -23.13
N GLN A 87 7.27 13.53 -22.61
CA GLN A 87 8.39 12.63 -22.39
C GLN A 87 8.04 11.65 -21.26
N VAL A 88 8.15 10.35 -21.53
CA VAL A 88 7.74 9.29 -20.60
C VAL A 88 8.97 8.57 -20.04
N PHE A 89 9.09 8.56 -18.71
CA PHE A 89 10.17 7.92 -17.97
C PHE A 89 9.62 6.78 -17.11
N GLY A 90 10.28 5.62 -17.13
CA GLY A 90 10.00 4.55 -16.18
C GLY A 90 10.60 4.90 -14.81
N VAL A 91 9.81 4.79 -13.78
CA VAL A 91 10.22 5.02 -12.38
C VAL A 91 10.10 3.72 -11.60
N ASN A 92 11.08 3.43 -10.76
CA ASN A 92 10.97 2.30 -9.84
C ASN A 92 9.84 2.56 -8.84
N GLU A 93 8.97 1.60 -8.65
CA GLU A 93 7.77 1.71 -7.80
C GLU A 93 8.13 2.08 -6.35
N PHE A 94 9.15 1.46 -5.78
CA PHE A 94 9.56 1.74 -4.40
C PHE A 94 10.13 3.16 -4.25
N VAL A 95 10.88 3.63 -5.24
CA VAL A 95 11.38 5.01 -5.26
C VAL A 95 10.22 5.99 -5.37
N ALA A 96 9.23 5.70 -6.24
CA ALA A 96 8.04 6.53 -6.37
C ALA A 96 7.24 6.60 -5.06
N TRP A 97 7.05 5.47 -4.36
CA TRP A 97 6.35 5.45 -3.07
C TRP A 97 7.08 6.26 -1.99
N GLY A 98 8.39 6.07 -1.84
CA GLY A 98 9.17 6.80 -0.84
C GLY A 98 9.23 8.30 -1.12
N ALA A 99 9.43 8.70 -2.38
CA ALA A 99 9.42 10.10 -2.78
C ALA A 99 8.03 10.74 -2.57
N GLY A 100 6.97 10.02 -2.95
CA GLY A 100 5.58 10.46 -2.74
C GLY A 100 5.24 10.64 -1.27
N ALA A 101 5.59 9.66 -0.43
CA ALA A 101 5.38 9.75 1.02
C ALA A 101 6.12 10.97 1.60
N SER A 102 7.38 11.17 1.25
CA SER A 102 8.17 12.32 1.73
C SER A 102 7.59 13.67 1.30
N LYS A 103 6.93 13.72 0.12
CA LYS A 103 6.28 14.95 -0.36
C LYS A 103 4.92 15.20 0.29
N LEU A 104 4.17 14.14 0.59
CA LEU A 104 2.82 14.23 1.18
C LEU A 104 2.84 14.36 2.70
N LEU A 105 3.92 13.93 3.37
CA LEU A 105 4.08 14.13 4.79
C LEU A 105 4.32 15.62 5.07
N PRO A 106 3.45 16.27 5.85
CA PRO A 106 3.64 17.68 6.19
C PRO A 106 4.94 17.86 6.99
N GLY A 107 5.66 18.96 6.78
CA GLY A 107 6.85 19.28 7.58
C GLY A 107 6.58 19.39 9.08
N SER A 108 5.31 19.59 9.47
CA SER A 108 4.84 19.62 10.86
C SER A 108 4.37 18.24 11.39
N SER A 109 4.49 17.17 10.61
CA SER A 109 4.00 15.81 10.99
C SER A 109 4.80 15.17 12.13
N GLY A 110 5.96 15.73 12.51
CA GLY A 110 6.85 15.10 13.47
C GLY A 110 7.54 13.82 12.96
N VAL A 111 7.40 13.51 11.67
CA VAL A 111 8.09 12.38 11.04
C VAL A 111 9.51 12.76 10.71
N GLU A 112 10.45 12.21 11.48
CA GLU A 112 11.87 12.43 11.29
C GLU A 112 12.49 11.34 10.41
N LEU A 113 13.52 11.73 9.64
CA LEU A 113 14.35 10.79 8.87
C LEU A 113 15.43 10.15 9.78
N PRO A 114 15.77 8.89 9.56
CA PRO A 114 15.14 7.96 8.64
C PRO A 114 13.86 7.31 9.21
N TYR A 115 12.97 6.85 8.34
CA TYR A 115 11.78 6.11 8.77
C TYR A 115 11.53 4.86 7.90
N ILE A 116 10.70 3.94 8.40
CA ILE A 116 10.16 2.85 7.59
C ILE A 116 8.84 3.29 6.97
N LEU A 117 8.70 3.15 5.65
CA LEU A 117 7.42 3.27 4.97
C LEU A 117 6.85 1.88 4.73
N GLY A 118 5.75 1.56 5.40
CA GLY A 118 4.97 0.35 5.19
C GLY A 118 3.88 0.59 4.14
N SER A 119 4.08 0.09 2.92
CA SER A 119 3.06 0.14 1.88
C SER A 119 2.21 -1.12 1.93
N VAL A 120 0.93 -0.97 2.34
CA VAL A 120 -0.03 -2.07 2.51
C VAL A 120 -1.05 -2.02 1.37
N GLY A 121 -0.91 -2.94 0.44
CA GLY A 121 -1.81 -3.13 -0.69
C GLY A 121 -2.26 -4.60 -0.75
N THR A 122 -2.17 -5.27 -1.90
CA THR A 122 -2.44 -6.71 -2.02
C THR A 122 -1.57 -7.54 -1.06
N GLY A 123 -0.29 -7.20 -0.95
CA GLY A 123 0.65 -7.61 0.08
C GLY A 123 1.25 -6.38 0.74
N THR A 124 2.36 -6.55 1.49
CA THR A 124 3.03 -5.48 2.22
C THR A 124 4.49 -5.37 1.81
N SER A 125 4.95 -4.16 1.53
CA SER A 125 6.37 -3.83 1.34
C SER A 125 6.83 -2.83 2.39
N LEU A 126 8.01 -3.06 2.96
CA LEU A 126 8.64 -2.18 3.92
C LEU A 126 9.86 -1.53 3.28
N LEU A 127 9.85 -0.21 3.22
CA LEU A 127 10.90 0.61 2.60
C LEU A 127 11.60 1.42 3.68
N PHE A 128 12.93 1.41 3.67
CA PHE A 128 13.72 2.34 4.45
C PHE A 128 13.88 3.63 3.66
N VAL A 129 13.45 4.73 4.23
CA VAL A 129 13.47 6.07 3.63
C VAL A 129 14.43 6.94 4.42
N ASN A 130 15.48 7.43 3.74
CA ASN A 130 16.45 8.36 4.31
C ASN A 130 16.75 9.46 3.27
N GLY A 131 15.91 10.47 3.25
CA GLY A 131 15.93 11.52 2.24
C GLY A 131 15.68 10.95 0.83
N VAL A 132 16.64 11.13 -0.07
CA VAL A 132 16.57 10.61 -1.46
C VAL A 132 16.95 9.12 -1.57
N SER A 133 17.50 8.55 -0.52
CA SER A 133 17.87 7.13 -0.46
C SER A 133 16.68 6.32 -0.01
N ILE A 134 16.13 5.52 -0.91
CA ILE A 134 14.96 4.66 -0.67
C ILE A 134 15.33 3.23 -1.08
N SER A 135 15.17 2.30 -0.15
CA SER A 135 15.45 0.89 -0.39
C SER A 135 14.40 -0.02 0.25
N ARG A 136 14.06 -1.11 -0.42
CA ARG A 136 13.18 -2.13 0.16
C ARG A 136 13.99 -2.97 1.15
N VAL A 137 13.55 -3.00 2.41
CA VAL A 137 14.22 -3.71 3.50
C VAL A 137 13.46 -4.95 3.96
N GLY A 138 12.18 -5.07 3.61
CA GLY A 138 11.38 -6.21 4.01
C GLY A 138 10.00 -6.21 3.35
N GLY A 139 9.14 -7.06 3.86
CA GLY A 139 7.75 -7.17 3.42
C GLY A 139 7.15 -8.53 3.71
N SER A 140 5.88 -8.67 3.40
CA SER A 140 5.10 -9.88 3.60
C SER A 140 4.12 -10.09 2.45
N ALA A 141 3.77 -11.34 2.18
CA ALA A 141 2.64 -11.67 1.30
C ALA A 141 1.28 -11.37 1.97
N LEU A 142 1.27 -11.00 3.25
CA LEU A 142 0.06 -10.59 3.96
C LEU A 142 -0.30 -9.15 3.60
N GLY A 143 -1.58 -8.91 3.35
CA GLY A 143 -2.13 -7.61 3.01
C GLY A 143 -3.61 -7.70 2.68
N GLY A 144 -4.16 -6.68 2.01
CA GLY A 144 -5.57 -6.63 1.60
C GLY A 144 -5.99 -7.79 0.70
N GLY A 145 -5.08 -8.30 -0.13
CA GLY A 145 -5.32 -9.50 -0.92
C GLY A 145 -5.56 -10.75 -0.06
N THR A 146 -4.81 -10.88 1.04
CA THR A 146 -5.00 -11.97 2.02
C THR A 146 -6.32 -11.82 2.75
N ILE A 147 -6.62 -10.61 3.22
CA ILE A 147 -7.87 -10.30 3.93
C ILE A 147 -9.07 -10.64 3.05
N LEU A 148 -9.10 -10.15 1.81
CA LEU A 148 -10.19 -10.40 0.88
C LEU A 148 -10.27 -11.86 0.44
N GLY A 149 -9.11 -12.49 0.18
CA GLY A 149 -9.05 -13.89 -0.25
C GLY A 149 -9.57 -14.85 0.81
N LEU A 150 -9.12 -14.73 2.04
CA LEU A 150 -9.63 -15.51 3.16
C LEU A 150 -11.08 -15.15 3.49
N GLY A 151 -11.43 -13.86 3.44
CA GLY A 151 -12.80 -13.40 3.58
C GLY A 151 -13.75 -14.14 2.64
N ARG A 152 -13.46 -14.14 1.35
CA ARG A 152 -14.27 -14.82 0.33
C ARG A 152 -14.28 -16.35 0.45
N ALA A 153 -13.19 -16.93 0.93
CA ALA A 153 -13.12 -18.37 1.14
C ALA A 153 -14.03 -18.83 2.29
N LEU A 154 -14.18 -18.01 3.32
CA LEU A 154 -14.97 -18.34 4.52
C LEU A 154 -16.39 -17.77 4.48
N ILE A 155 -16.58 -16.63 3.78
CA ILE A 155 -17.85 -15.94 3.59
C ILE A 155 -17.99 -15.59 2.10
N PRO A 156 -18.54 -16.49 1.27
CA PRO A 156 -18.60 -16.31 -0.17
C PRO A 156 -19.33 -15.03 -0.59
N GLY A 157 -18.80 -14.35 -1.60
CA GLY A 157 -19.40 -13.16 -2.20
C GLY A 157 -19.04 -11.83 -1.54
N SER A 158 -18.28 -11.82 -0.43
CA SER A 158 -17.92 -10.59 0.29
C SER A 158 -17.08 -9.64 -0.58
N SER A 159 -17.41 -8.34 -0.53
CA SER A 159 -16.56 -7.24 -0.98
C SER A 159 -15.54 -6.86 0.10
N PHE A 160 -14.53 -6.05 -0.26
CA PHE A 160 -13.55 -5.58 0.74
C PHE A 160 -14.21 -4.68 1.81
N GLU A 161 -15.14 -3.83 1.40
CA GLU A 161 -15.91 -2.98 2.29
C GLU A 161 -16.74 -3.77 3.30
N GLU A 162 -17.42 -4.84 2.84
CA GLU A 162 -18.20 -5.72 3.71
C GLU A 162 -17.32 -6.47 4.72
N VAL A 163 -16.14 -6.94 4.29
CA VAL A 163 -15.14 -7.56 5.18
C VAL A 163 -14.72 -6.58 6.28
N CYS A 164 -14.41 -5.33 5.92
CA CYS A 164 -14.06 -4.29 6.90
C CYS A 164 -15.20 -3.98 7.88
N LEU A 165 -16.44 -3.85 7.38
CA LEU A 165 -17.61 -3.60 8.22
C LEU A 165 -17.93 -4.75 9.17
N LEU A 166 -17.76 -5.99 8.73
CA LEU A 166 -17.92 -7.17 9.59
C LEU A 166 -16.83 -7.20 10.66
N ALA A 167 -15.56 -7.00 10.29
CA ALA A 167 -14.44 -7.02 11.23
C ALA A 167 -14.60 -6.00 12.36
N GLN A 168 -15.16 -4.82 12.08
CA GLN A 168 -15.43 -3.78 13.08
C GLN A 168 -16.47 -4.21 14.12
N LYS A 169 -17.39 -5.11 13.79
CA LYS A 169 -18.43 -5.61 14.68
C LYS A 169 -18.02 -6.86 15.45
N GLY A 170 -17.00 -7.56 14.98
CA GLY A 170 -16.54 -8.83 15.53
C GLY A 170 -15.54 -8.66 16.67
N LYS A 171 -15.29 -9.78 17.35
CA LYS A 171 -14.31 -9.91 18.44
C LYS A 171 -13.33 -11.02 18.09
N ARG A 172 -12.03 -10.70 17.98
CA ARG A 172 -10.96 -11.68 17.75
C ARG A 172 -10.97 -12.82 18.75
N SER A 173 -11.32 -12.55 20.01
CA SER A 173 -11.44 -13.58 21.04
C SER A 173 -12.49 -14.66 20.76
N GLY A 174 -13.33 -14.50 19.76
CA GLY A 174 -14.23 -15.54 19.29
C GLY A 174 -13.54 -16.64 18.48
N VAL A 175 -12.38 -16.34 17.90
CA VAL A 175 -11.61 -17.26 17.04
C VAL A 175 -10.17 -17.45 17.51
N ASP A 176 -9.51 -16.40 18.05
CA ASP A 176 -8.13 -16.43 18.49
C ASP A 176 -8.01 -17.02 19.90
N LEU A 177 -6.94 -17.78 20.13
CA LEU A 177 -6.55 -18.23 21.47
C LEU A 177 -5.65 -17.15 22.08
N LEU A 178 -6.04 -16.62 23.22
CA LEU A 178 -5.31 -15.56 23.92
C LEU A 178 -4.47 -16.14 25.06
N LEU A 179 -3.47 -15.41 25.54
CA LEU A 179 -2.62 -15.86 26.63
C LEU A 179 -3.43 -16.17 27.92
N LYS A 180 -4.44 -15.38 28.24
CA LYS A 180 -5.35 -15.62 29.37
C LYS A 180 -6.16 -16.91 29.28
N ASP A 181 -6.28 -17.48 28.07
CA ASP A 181 -6.99 -18.76 27.87
C ASP A 181 -6.06 -19.95 28.18
N ILE A 182 -4.73 -19.72 28.27
CA ILE A 182 -3.70 -20.74 28.48
C ILE A 182 -3.07 -20.62 29.86
N TYR A 183 -2.84 -19.41 30.34
CA TYR A 183 -2.12 -19.12 31.56
C TYR A 183 -2.96 -18.32 32.56
N PRO A 184 -2.79 -18.53 33.86
CA PRO A 184 -3.34 -17.65 34.87
C PRO A 184 -2.90 -16.20 34.67
N PRO A 185 -3.75 -15.21 35.02
CA PRO A 185 -3.43 -13.79 34.84
C PRO A 185 -2.09 -13.40 35.46
N GLY A 186 -1.24 -12.68 34.72
CA GLY A 186 0.04 -12.17 35.19
C GLY A 186 1.18 -13.20 35.27
N GLN A 187 0.96 -14.48 34.97
CA GLN A 187 1.98 -15.52 35.07
C GLN A 187 3.14 -15.36 34.07
N VAL A 188 2.85 -14.84 32.90
CA VAL A 188 3.84 -14.79 31.80
C VAL A 188 4.55 -13.42 31.70
N GLY A 189 4.13 -12.43 32.50
CA GLY A 189 4.74 -11.08 32.53
C GLY A 189 4.48 -10.22 31.29
N ILE A 190 3.56 -10.66 30.42
CA ILE A 190 3.06 -9.90 29.25
C ILE A 190 1.53 -9.80 29.35
N ALA A 191 0.92 -8.91 28.57
CA ALA A 191 -0.50 -8.64 28.66
C ALA A 191 -1.35 -9.89 28.33
N ASP A 192 -2.34 -10.18 29.14
CA ASP A 192 -3.18 -11.38 29.07
C ASP A 192 -4.03 -11.45 27.78
N ASN A 193 -4.24 -10.30 27.11
CA ASN A 193 -5.02 -10.20 25.89
C ASN A 193 -4.19 -10.33 24.59
N ILE A 194 -2.90 -10.66 24.71
CA ILE A 194 -2.06 -10.96 23.54
C ILE A 194 -2.51 -12.28 22.92
N THR A 195 -2.52 -12.33 21.60
CA THR A 195 -2.85 -13.52 20.83
C THR A 195 -1.71 -14.53 20.92
N ALA A 196 -2.02 -15.69 21.48
CA ALA A 196 -1.10 -16.83 21.52
C ALA A 196 -1.15 -17.63 20.23
N SER A 197 -2.34 -17.75 19.62
CA SER A 197 -2.51 -18.42 18.32
C SER A 197 -3.69 -17.82 17.55
N ASN A 198 -3.42 -17.31 16.36
CA ASN A 198 -4.50 -16.87 15.48
C ASN A 198 -5.37 -18.07 15.08
N PHE A 199 -6.67 -17.93 15.18
CA PHE A 199 -7.66 -18.99 14.99
C PHE A 199 -7.47 -20.23 15.88
N GLY A 200 -6.59 -20.14 16.88
CA GLY A 200 -6.24 -21.28 17.74
C GLY A 200 -7.39 -21.81 18.59
N ARG A 201 -8.41 -20.98 18.88
CA ARG A 201 -9.61 -21.43 19.62
C ARG A 201 -10.39 -22.48 18.81
N LEU A 202 -10.35 -22.43 17.49
CA LEU A 202 -11.06 -23.34 16.62
C LEU A 202 -10.34 -24.69 16.40
N ALA A 203 -9.11 -24.82 16.90
CA ALA A 203 -8.33 -26.05 16.80
C ALA A 203 -8.57 -27.03 17.97
N GLY A 204 -9.44 -26.70 18.93
CA GLY A 204 -9.76 -27.57 20.06
C GLY A 204 -10.62 -28.78 19.67
N ASP A 205 -10.49 -29.87 20.47
CA ASP A 205 -11.19 -31.14 20.24
C ASP A 205 -12.71 -31.12 20.62
N CYS A 206 -13.22 -29.99 21.11
CA CYS A 206 -14.64 -29.85 21.47
C CYS A 206 -15.47 -29.44 20.27
N GLU A 207 -16.73 -29.89 20.19
CA GLU A 207 -17.71 -29.33 19.27
C GLU A 207 -17.88 -27.83 19.59
N ILE A 208 -17.24 -26.99 18.78
CA ILE A 208 -17.32 -25.54 18.89
C ILE A 208 -18.40 -25.07 17.93
N GLU A 209 -19.39 -24.33 18.44
CA GLU A 209 -20.34 -23.64 17.58
C GLU A 209 -19.57 -22.74 16.61
N ARG A 210 -19.96 -22.74 15.31
CA ARG A 210 -19.30 -21.92 14.30
C ARG A 210 -19.30 -20.45 14.75
N PRO A 211 -18.14 -19.78 14.80
CA PRO A 211 -18.07 -18.37 15.15
C PRO A 211 -18.90 -17.53 14.18
N SER A 212 -19.30 -16.35 14.66
CA SER A 212 -20.00 -15.40 13.79
C SER A 212 -19.07 -14.94 12.65
N ASP A 213 -19.65 -14.62 11.50
CA ASP A 213 -18.89 -14.09 10.37
C ASP A 213 -18.10 -12.81 10.75
N ALA A 214 -18.64 -12.02 11.68
CA ALA A 214 -17.98 -10.85 12.22
C ALA A 214 -16.70 -11.22 13.00
N ASP A 215 -16.75 -12.24 13.85
CA ASP A 215 -15.59 -12.70 14.65
C ASP A 215 -14.52 -13.31 13.74
N ILE A 216 -14.92 -14.07 12.73
CA ILE A 216 -14.00 -14.61 11.71
C ILE A 216 -13.28 -13.46 11.00
N MET A 217 -14.01 -12.42 10.54
CA MET A 217 -13.40 -11.28 9.88
C MET A 217 -12.50 -10.46 10.80
N ALA A 218 -12.88 -10.28 12.06
CA ALA A 218 -12.03 -9.63 13.07
C ALA A 218 -10.73 -10.41 13.31
N GLY A 219 -10.80 -11.75 13.35
CA GLY A 219 -9.63 -12.63 13.45
C GLY A 219 -8.69 -12.50 12.25
N ILE A 220 -9.21 -12.55 11.01
CA ILE A 220 -8.42 -12.38 9.78
C ILE A 220 -7.74 -11.01 9.76
N MET A 221 -8.50 -9.94 10.00
CA MET A 221 -7.98 -8.58 10.00
C MET A 221 -6.88 -8.41 11.06
N GLY A 222 -7.13 -8.93 12.28
CA GLY A 222 -6.17 -8.89 13.36
C GLY A 222 -4.91 -9.69 13.08
N MET A 223 -5.02 -10.90 12.53
CA MET A 223 -3.89 -11.74 12.13
C MET A 223 -2.99 -11.02 11.13
N VAL A 224 -3.58 -10.46 10.08
CA VAL A 224 -2.82 -9.76 9.04
C VAL A 224 -2.15 -8.51 9.60
N GLY A 225 -2.89 -7.66 10.33
CA GLY A 225 -2.36 -6.42 10.90
C GLY A 225 -1.24 -6.66 11.92
N GLU A 226 -1.41 -7.61 12.81
CA GLU A 226 -0.44 -7.97 13.86
C GLU A 226 0.87 -8.49 13.26
N ASN A 227 0.80 -9.38 12.27
CA ASN A 227 2.00 -9.89 11.59
C ASN A 227 2.72 -8.80 10.80
N ILE A 228 2.00 -7.90 10.12
CA ILE A 228 2.61 -6.74 9.46
C ILE A 228 3.33 -5.86 10.48
N ALA A 229 2.69 -5.58 11.63
CA ALA A 229 3.28 -4.76 12.69
C ALA A 229 4.54 -5.40 13.29
N LEU A 230 4.53 -6.71 13.56
CA LEU A 230 5.70 -7.44 14.08
C LEU A 230 6.88 -7.41 13.11
N ILE A 231 6.63 -7.66 11.81
CA ILE A 231 7.67 -7.61 10.78
C ILE A 231 8.22 -6.18 10.68
N ALA A 232 7.35 -5.17 10.70
CA ALA A 232 7.75 -3.77 10.63
C ALA A 232 8.62 -3.37 11.84
N ALA A 233 8.24 -3.78 13.05
CA ALA A 233 9.03 -3.54 14.26
C ALA A 233 10.42 -4.19 14.18
N GLY A 234 10.51 -5.41 13.64
CA GLY A 234 11.79 -6.06 13.36
C GLY A 234 12.66 -5.27 12.39
N MET A 235 12.08 -4.74 11.32
CA MET A 235 12.80 -3.91 10.34
C MET A 235 13.22 -2.56 10.92
N MET A 236 12.39 -1.93 11.76
CA MET A 236 12.77 -0.71 12.48
C MET A 236 14.01 -0.92 13.33
N ASN A 237 14.07 -2.01 14.10
CA ASN A 237 15.24 -2.37 14.89
C ASN A 237 16.48 -2.60 14.03
N GLN A 238 16.35 -3.36 12.93
CA GLN A 238 17.44 -3.63 12.00
C GLN A 238 17.96 -2.34 11.34
N CYS A 239 17.06 -1.43 10.95
CA CYS A 239 17.40 -0.16 10.29
C CYS A 239 17.76 0.95 11.29
N ARG A 240 17.69 0.70 12.59
CA ARG A 240 17.98 1.67 13.67
C ARG A 240 17.12 2.94 13.52
N THR A 241 15.83 2.79 13.27
CA THR A 241 14.86 3.87 13.24
C THR A 241 13.74 3.63 14.24
N HIS A 242 13.09 4.70 14.68
CA HIS A 242 12.00 4.67 15.66
C HIS A 242 10.66 5.08 15.07
N THR A 243 10.64 5.39 13.78
CA THR A 243 9.44 5.89 13.10
C THR A 243 9.02 4.95 11.99
N ILE A 244 7.72 4.65 11.96
CA ILE A 244 7.07 3.97 10.84
C ILE A 244 5.90 4.80 10.33
N VAL A 245 5.75 4.86 9.02
CA VAL A 245 4.62 5.47 8.32
C VAL A 245 3.94 4.39 7.53
N TYR A 246 2.63 4.22 7.70
CA TYR A 246 1.85 3.30 6.87
C TYR A 246 1.12 4.06 5.77
N ALA A 247 1.13 3.49 4.58
CA ALA A 247 0.40 3.97 3.41
C ALA A 247 -0.18 2.78 2.64
N GLY A 248 -1.17 3.03 1.81
CA GLY A 248 -1.79 2.00 0.99
C GLY A 248 -3.30 2.14 0.94
N SER A 249 -3.95 1.17 0.31
CA SER A 249 -5.41 1.14 0.12
C SER A 249 -6.11 0.07 0.97
N THR A 250 -5.37 -0.52 1.91
CA THR A 250 -5.87 -1.58 2.80
C THR A 250 -6.10 -1.06 4.19
#